data_94b1c047d5fd9937dc003c947197247d
#
_entry.id   94b1c047d5fd9937dc003c947197247d
#
_cell.length_a   1.000
_cell.length_b   1.000
_cell.length_c   1.000
_cell.angle_alpha   90.00
_cell.angle_beta   90.00
_cell.angle_gamma   90.00
#
_symmetry.space_group_name_H-M   'P 1'
#
loop_
_entity.id
_entity.type
_entity.pdbx_description
1 polymer ?
#
loop_
_entity_poly.entity_id
_entity_poly.type
_entity_poly.pdbx_seq_one_letter_code
_entity_poly.pdbx_strand_id
1 'polypeptide(L)'
;MTGKRFYDWQTVGGTDDVMELVDCLERSDIAWCAIGGVAVNHWAVEPMVTQDVDFVVAAEAIAGAVGVLEKAGFRSEKFPWSINFKGHSKVSFQLSTEDFYRDFPKRSVPADVHGILLRVASLEDTLQGKMKAWNDAERRQSKRIKVLGDIGRLVEAHPSLWDLLTAVLKQQIERPKKGGN
;
A
#
# COMPACT_ATOMS: atom_id res chain seq x y z
N MET A 1 -5.81 23.85 3.60
CA MET A 1 -5.21 22.72 4.39
C MET A 1 -3.93 22.34 3.68
N THR A 2 -2.82 22.12 4.38
CA THR A 2 -1.57 21.65 3.75
C THR A 2 -1.66 20.15 3.47
N GLY A 3 -0.94 19.63 2.46
CA GLY A 3 -0.88 18.21 2.15
C GLY A 3 -0.49 17.36 3.37
N LYS A 4 0.50 17.81 4.15
CA LYS A 4 0.89 17.14 5.41
C LYS A 4 -0.29 17.01 6.39
N ARG A 5 -1.09 18.07 6.61
CA ARG A 5 -2.25 18.02 7.51
C ARG A 5 -3.34 17.08 7.01
N PHE A 6 -3.54 17.03 5.70
CA PHE A 6 -4.50 16.10 5.11
C PHE A 6 -4.04 14.64 5.30
N TYR A 7 -2.76 14.36 5.05
CA TYR A 7 -2.20 13.03 5.27
C TYR A 7 -2.24 12.63 6.75
N ASP A 8 -1.88 13.55 7.64
CA ASP A 8 -1.92 13.32 9.09
C ASP A 8 -3.33 13.00 9.57
N TRP A 9 -4.33 13.68 9.04
CA TRP A 9 -5.74 13.35 9.28
C TRP A 9 -6.11 11.98 8.74
N GLN A 10 -5.62 11.59 7.56
CA GLN A 10 -5.87 10.27 6.96
C GLN A 10 -5.17 9.13 7.71
N THR A 11 -3.99 9.37 8.24
CA THR A 11 -3.18 8.37 8.98
C THR A 11 -3.39 8.43 10.50
N VAL A 12 -4.42 9.13 10.97
CA VAL A 12 -4.72 9.24 12.41
C VAL A 12 -3.54 9.81 13.22
N GLY A 13 -2.88 10.86 12.71
CA GLY A 13 -1.77 11.55 13.38
C GLY A 13 -0.41 10.86 13.25
N GLY A 14 -0.23 9.97 12.28
CA GLY A 14 0.98 9.16 12.14
C GLY A 14 2.01 9.66 11.15
N THR A 15 1.94 10.92 10.72
CA THR A 15 2.86 11.47 9.71
C THR A 15 4.33 11.32 10.11
N ASP A 16 4.66 11.64 11.37
CA ASP A 16 6.05 11.59 11.85
C ASP A 16 6.59 10.15 11.87
N ASP A 17 5.77 9.17 12.30
CA ASP A 17 6.15 7.75 12.25
C ASP A 17 6.33 7.26 10.80
N VAL A 18 5.49 7.72 9.86
CA VAL A 18 5.65 7.37 8.44
C VAL A 18 6.96 7.94 7.90
N MET A 19 7.28 9.19 8.20
CA MET A 19 8.53 9.81 7.78
C MET A 19 9.75 9.11 8.39
N GLU A 20 9.70 8.74 9.67
CA GLU A 20 10.78 8.00 10.34
C GLU A 20 10.99 6.61 9.71
N LEU A 21 9.91 5.89 9.40
CA LEU A 21 9.99 4.60 8.70
C LEU A 21 10.67 4.76 7.33
N VAL A 22 10.23 5.73 6.53
CA VAL A 22 10.80 6.02 5.21
C VAL A 22 12.29 6.33 5.33
N ASP A 23 12.64 7.25 6.23
CA ASP A 23 14.02 7.67 6.46
C ASP A 23 14.92 6.50 6.90
N CYS A 24 14.43 5.61 7.75
CA CYS A 24 15.17 4.42 8.18
C CYS A 24 15.47 3.48 7.02
N LEU A 25 14.49 3.22 6.16
CA LEU A 25 14.67 2.32 5.00
C LEU A 25 15.60 2.95 3.94
N GLU A 26 15.39 4.22 3.61
CA GLU A 26 16.19 4.94 2.62
C GLU A 26 17.66 5.09 3.05
N ARG A 27 17.91 5.50 4.30
CA ARG A 27 19.29 5.64 4.83
C ARG A 27 20.03 4.30 4.92
N SER A 28 19.30 3.20 4.99
CA SER A 28 19.88 1.86 5.06
C SER A 28 20.00 1.20 3.69
N ASP A 29 19.69 1.93 2.61
CA ASP A 29 19.69 1.44 1.22
C ASP A 29 18.85 0.16 1.04
N ILE A 30 17.73 0.09 1.77
CA ILE A 30 16.78 -1.03 1.69
C ILE A 30 15.77 -0.72 0.61
N ALA A 31 15.74 -1.53 -0.46
CA ALA A 31 14.70 -1.43 -1.48
C ALA A 31 13.33 -1.78 -0.90
N TRP A 32 12.38 -0.86 -1.02
CA TRP A 32 11.06 -0.97 -0.43
C TRP A 32 9.98 -0.29 -1.29
N CYS A 33 8.72 -0.57 -1.03
CA CYS A 33 7.60 0.26 -1.49
C CYS A 33 6.37 0.09 -0.62
N ALA A 34 5.56 1.15 -0.55
CA ALA A 34 4.20 1.08 -0.02
C ALA A 34 3.30 0.31 -0.99
N ILE A 35 2.41 -0.50 -0.42
CA ILE A 35 1.38 -1.26 -1.12
C ILE A 35 0.00 -0.91 -0.54
N GLY A 36 -1.01 -1.70 -0.81
CA GLY A 36 -2.30 -1.60 -0.13
C GLY A 36 -3.03 -0.28 -0.38
N GLY A 37 -3.57 0.32 0.68
CA GLY A 37 -4.39 1.54 0.59
C GLY A 37 -3.60 2.77 0.18
N VAL A 38 -2.35 2.88 0.61
CA VAL A 38 -1.46 4.02 0.26
C VAL A 38 -1.17 4.03 -1.24
N ALA A 39 -0.83 2.87 -1.82
CA ALA A 39 -0.57 2.75 -3.26
C ALA A 39 -1.84 3.04 -4.08
N VAL A 40 -3.01 2.53 -3.66
CA VAL A 40 -4.28 2.86 -4.33
C VAL A 40 -4.56 4.36 -4.28
N ASN A 41 -4.32 5.02 -3.16
CA ASN A 41 -4.54 6.46 -3.03
C ASN A 41 -3.63 7.30 -3.94
N HIS A 42 -2.44 6.79 -4.26
CA HIS A 42 -1.57 7.43 -5.24
C HIS A 42 -2.13 7.33 -6.67
N TRP A 43 -2.63 6.14 -7.04
CA TRP A 43 -3.06 5.86 -8.41
C TRP A 43 -4.52 6.26 -8.69
N ALA A 44 -5.38 6.31 -7.67
CA ALA A 44 -6.77 6.70 -7.81
C ALA A 44 -6.95 8.23 -7.80
N VAL A 45 -8.04 8.72 -8.39
CA VAL A 45 -8.33 10.17 -8.46
C VAL A 45 -8.61 10.74 -7.07
N GLU A 46 -9.41 10.03 -6.27
CA GLU A 46 -9.82 10.49 -4.93
C GLU A 46 -9.17 9.62 -3.85
N PRO A 47 -8.42 10.22 -2.92
CA PRO A 47 -7.84 9.47 -1.82
C PRO A 47 -8.90 9.08 -0.78
N MET A 48 -8.75 7.90 -0.20
CA MET A 48 -9.56 7.43 0.92
C MET A 48 -8.72 7.29 2.18
N VAL A 49 -9.35 7.49 3.34
CA VAL A 49 -8.69 7.31 4.64
C VAL A 49 -8.16 5.87 4.77
N THR A 50 -6.90 5.75 5.15
CA THR A 50 -6.26 4.50 5.52
C THR A 50 -5.67 4.62 6.93
N GLN A 51 -5.88 3.59 7.76
CA GLN A 51 -5.37 3.54 9.12
C GLN A 51 -4.06 2.77 9.21
N ASP A 52 -3.78 1.95 8.20
CA ASP A 52 -2.61 1.10 8.14
C ASP A 52 -1.74 1.51 6.96
N VAL A 53 -0.44 1.43 7.13
CA VAL A 53 0.54 1.58 6.07
C VAL A 53 1.14 0.21 5.78
N ASP A 54 0.70 -0.38 4.68
CA ASP A 54 1.23 -1.64 4.20
C ASP A 54 2.46 -1.37 3.33
N PHE A 55 3.55 -2.10 3.57
CA PHE A 55 4.77 -1.98 2.77
C PHE A 55 5.46 -3.33 2.57
N VAL A 56 6.36 -3.37 1.63
CA VAL A 56 7.20 -4.53 1.33
C VAL A 56 8.62 -4.08 1.11
N VAL A 57 9.55 -4.97 1.40
CA VAL A 57 10.98 -4.83 1.09
C VAL A 57 11.42 -6.01 0.24
N ALA A 58 12.60 -5.91 -0.38
CA ALA A 58 13.20 -7.07 -1.03
C ALA A 58 13.34 -8.22 -0.02
N ALA A 59 13.09 -9.46 -0.46
CA ALA A 59 12.99 -10.61 0.45
C ALA A 59 14.25 -10.81 1.31
N GLU A 60 15.42 -10.60 0.73
CA GLU A 60 16.73 -10.65 1.39
C GLU A 60 16.94 -9.53 2.41
N ALA A 61 16.17 -8.45 2.34
CA ALA A 61 16.30 -7.28 3.22
C ALA A 61 15.37 -7.32 4.43
N ILE A 62 14.48 -8.31 4.55
CA ILE A 62 13.47 -8.36 5.63
C ILE A 62 14.12 -8.27 7.02
N ALA A 63 15.17 -9.06 7.28
CA ALA A 63 15.85 -9.05 8.57
C ALA A 63 16.54 -7.71 8.85
N GLY A 64 17.14 -7.11 7.81
CA GLY A 64 17.76 -5.78 7.89
C GLY A 64 16.72 -4.70 8.20
N ALA A 65 15.57 -4.71 7.50
CA ALA A 65 14.48 -3.77 7.72
C ALA A 65 13.94 -3.85 9.16
N VAL A 66 13.73 -5.06 9.67
CA VAL A 66 13.32 -5.25 11.08
C VAL A 66 14.35 -4.61 12.02
N GLY A 67 15.64 -4.92 11.82
CA GLY A 67 16.70 -4.42 12.71
C GLY A 67 16.82 -2.90 12.73
N VAL A 68 16.71 -2.23 11.57
CA VAL A 68 16.80 -0.75 11.50
C VAL A 68 15.58 -0.09 12.10
N LEU A 69 14.38 -0.63 11.88
CA LEU A 69 13.15 -0.09 12.44
C LEU A 69 13.08 -0.26 13.96
N GLU A 70 13.51 -1.42 14.49
CA GLU A 70 13.59 -1.62 15.95
C GLU A 70 14.60 -0.68 16.62
N LYS A 71 15.75 -0.43 15.97
CA LYS A 71 16.72 0.56 16.44
C LYS A 71 16.17 1.99 16.45
N ALA A 72 15.27 2.31 15.53
CA ALA A 72 14.57 3.60 15.48
C ALA A 72 13.42 3.70 16.50
N GLY A 73 13.17 2.65 17.28
CA GLY A 73 12.17 2.66 18.35
C GLY A 73 10.82 2.06 17.98
N PHE A 74 10.67 1.50 16.76
CA PHE A 74 9.48 0.76 16.42
C PHE A 74 9.44 -0.59 17.15
N ARG A 75 8.27 -0.96 17.65
CA ARG A 75 8.02 -2.28 18.24
C ARG A 75 7.48 -3.22 17.17
N SER A 76 8.11 -4.36 16.98
CA SER A 76 7.71 -5.37 16.01
C SER A 76 6.91 -6.50 16.64
N GLU A 77 5.97 -7.06 15.87
CA GLU A 77 5.21 -8.27 16.19
C GLU A 77 5.11 -9.13 14.93
N LYS A 78 5.57 -10.39 15.00
CA LYS A 78 5.63 -11.31 13.87
C LYS A 78 4.36 -12.15 13.76
N PHE A 79 3.87 -12.28 12.53
CA PHE A 79 2.78 -13.15 12.14
C PHE A 79 3.24 -14.07 10.99
N PRO A 80 2.48 -15.10 10.61
CA PRO A 80 2.91 -16.06 9.57
C PRO A 80 3.31 -15.39 8.23
N TRP A 81 2.63 -14.30 7.83
CA TRP A 81 2.80 -13.66 6.53
C TRP A 81 3.10 -12.17 6.61
N SER A 82 3.31 -11.65 7.82
CA SER A 82 3.61 -10.24 8.03
C SER A 82 4.36 -9.98 9.32
N ILE A 83 4.97 -8.81 9.38
CA ILE A 83 5.53 -8.24 10.60
C ILE A 83 4.87 -6.88 10.80
N ASN A 84 4.19 -6.70 11.90
CA ASN A 84 3.57 -5.43 12.24
C ASN A 84 4.53 -4.58 13.07
N PHE A 85 4.54 -3.28 12.80
CA PHE A 85 5.34 -2.32 13.57
C PHE A 85 4.43 -1.24 14.14
N LYS A 86 4.76 -0.79 15.33
CA LYS A 86 4.14 0.37 15.99
C LYS A 86 5.20 1.33 16.45
N GLY A 87 5.08 2.58 16.03
CA GLY A 87 5.88 3.71 16.51
C GLY A 87 5.21 4.40 17.70
N HIS A 88 5.23 5.71 17.71
CA HIS A 88 4.69 6.55 18.78
C HIS A 88 3.20 6.91 18.56
N SER A 89 2.75 6.87 17.32
CA SER A 89 1.38 7.20 16.93
C SER A 89 0.44 5.99 16.97
N LYS A 90 -0.80 6.20 16.52
CA LYS A 90 -1.80 5.13 16.37
C LYS A 90 -1.70 4.39 15.04
N VAL A 91 -0.86 4.84 14.12
CA VAL A 91 -0.66 4.18 12.83
C VAL A 91 -0.04 2.81 13.04
N SER A 92 -0.56 1.83 12.34
CA SER A 92 0.03 0.51 12.24
C SER A 92 0.75 0.36 10.90
N PHE A 93 1.96 -0.14 10.95
CA PHE A 93 2.74 -0.45 9.75
C PHE A 93 2.78 -1.97 9.60
N GLN A 94 2.51 -2.46 8.41
CA GLN A 94 2.54 -3.88 8.13
C GLN A 94 3.52 -4.18 7.00
N LEU A 95 4.61 -4.86 7.33
CA LEU A 95 5.55 -5.44 6.38
C LEU A 95 5.01 -6.80 5.95
N SER A 96 4.61 -6.95 4.69
CA SER A 96 4.28 -8.27 4.16
C SER A 96 5.55 -9.08 3.88
N THR A 97 5.55 -10.32 4.32
CA THR A 97 6.65 -11.28 4.10
C THR A 97 6.31 -12.34 3.04
N GLU A 98 5.18 -12.17 2.35
CA GLU A 98 4.75 -13.09 1.30
C GLU A 98 5.64 -12.96 0.05
N ASP A 99 6.07 -14.11 -0.48
CA ASP A 99 6.93 -14.17 -1.68
C ASP A 99 6.29 -13.53 -2.93
N PHE A 100 4.97 -13.44 -2.97
CA PHE A 100 4.22 -12.75 -4.02
C PHE A 100 4.70 -11.32 -4.26
N TYR A 101 5.10 -10.62 -3.21
CA TYR A 101 5.50 -9.20 -3.28
C TYR A 101 7.00 -8.96 -3.46
N ARG A 102 7.81 -10.00 -3.53
CA ARG A 102 9.29 -9.95 -3.50
C ARG A 102 9.92 -8.99 -4.52
N ASP A 103 9.31 -8.86 -5.69
CA ASP A 103 9.83 -8.04 -6.78
C ASP A 103 9.14 -6.67 -6.92
N PHE A 104 8.15 -6.36 -6.09
CA PHE A 104 7.45 -5.08 -6.13
C PHE A 104 8.39 -3.88 -5.88
N PRO A 105 9.34 -3.92 -4.91
CA PRO A 105 10.29 -2.84 -4.71
C PRO A 105 11.09 -2.47 -5.95
N LYS A 106 11.44 -3.44 -6.79
CA LYS A 106 12.23 -3.23 -8.02
C LYS A 106 11.46 -2.41 -9.08
N ARG A 107 10.14 -2.51 -9.10
CA ARG A 107 9.25 -1.81 -10.04
C ARG A 107 8.54 -0.63 -9.41
N SER A 108 8.87 -0.30 -8.16
CA SER A 108 8.27 0.81 -7.45
C SER A 108 8.59 2.15 -8.09
N VAL A 109 7.71 3.10 -7.95
CA VAL A 109 7.87 4.46 -8.43
C VAL A 109 7.92 5.45 -7.27
N PRO A 110 8.68 6.55 -7.37
CA PRO A 110 8.60 7.64 -6.42
C PRO A 110 7.24 8.34 -6.55
N ALA A 111 6.64 8.70 -5.43
CA ALA A 111 5.34 9.33 -5.38
C ALA A 111 5.28 10.38 -4.27
N ASP A 112 4.64 11.49 -4.54
CA ASP A 112 4.19 12.41 -3.50
C ASP A 112 2.80 11.95 -3.03
N VAL A 113 2.75 11.41 -1.83
CA VAL A 113 1.49 11.01 -1.20
C VAL A 113 1.18 12.00 -0.09
N HIS A 114 0.38 13.02 -0.44
CA HIS A 114 -0.05 14.09 0.47
C HIS A 114 1.10 14.89 1.10
N GLY A 115 2.15 15.15 0.33
CA GLY A 115 3.30 15.94 0.77
C GLY A 115 4.40 15.11 1.44
N ILE A 116 4.28 13.79 1.43
CA ILE A 116 5.35 12.87 1.84
C ILE A 116 5.86 12.13 0.61
N LEU A 117 7.15 12.22 0.36
CA LEU A 117 7.79 11.46 -0.70
C LEU A 117 7.92 10.00 -0.26
N LEU A 118 7.25 9.13 -0.99
CA LEU A 118 7.23 7.69 -0.75
C LEU A 118 7.68 6.97 -2.03
N ARG A 119 8.00 5.70 -1.88
CA ARG A 119 8.00 4.76 -3.00
C ARG A 119 6.70 3.97 -2.94
N VAL A 120 5.99 3.86 -4.05
CA VAL A 120 4.75 3.07 -4.14
C VAL A 120 4.91 1.97 -5.18
N ALA A 121 4.21 0.87 -4.99
CA ALA A 121 4.13 -0.18 -5.98
C ALA A 121 3.66 0.38 -7.33
N SER A 122 4.14 -0.17 -8.44
CA SER A 122 3.66 0.21 -9.78
C SER A 122 2.14 0.07 -9.89
N LEU A 123 1.54 0.70 -10.88
CA LEU A 123 0.09 0.64 -11.09
C LEU A 123 -0.38 -0.82 -11.24
N GLU A 124 0.32 -1.59 -12.06
CA GLU A 124 -0.01 -3.00 -12.29
C GLU A 124 0.19 -3.84 -11.03
N ASP A 125 1.30 -3.64 -10.30
CA ASP A 125 1.55 -4.35 -9.04
C ASP A 125 0.50 -4.00 -7.99
N THR A 126 0.05 -2.75 -7.94
CA THR A 126 -1.03 -2.32 -7.04
C THR A 126 -2.33 -3.05 -7.34
N LEU A 127 -2.69 -3.16 -8.64
CA LEU A 127 -3.84 -3.95 -9.06
C LEU A 127 -3.68 -5.43 -8.71
N GLN A 128 -2.52 -6.03 -9.01
CA GLN A 128 -2.24 -7.44 -8.72
C GLN A 128 -2.36 -7.74 -7.21
N GLY A 129 -1.84 -6.87 -6.35
CA GLY A 129 -1.97 -7.00 -4.91
C GLY A 129 -3.43 -6.95 -4.45
N LYS A 130 -4.26 -6.08 -5.06
CA LYS A 130 -5.69 -6.01 -4.77
C LYS A 130 -6.44 -7.25 -5.28
N MET A 131 -6.11 -7.76 -6.47
CA MET A 131 -6.71 -8.98 -7.01
C MET A 131 -6.36 -10.20 -6.15
N LYS A 132 -5.11 -10.30 -5.68
CA LYS A 132 -4.71 -11.33 -4.71
C LYS A 132 -5.54 -11.24 -3.43
N ALA A 133 -5.69 -10.04 -2.87
CA ALA A 133 -6.47 -9.82 -1.66
C ALA A 133 -7.97 -10.09 -1.85
N TRP A 134 -8.51 -9.89 -3.05
CA TRP A 134 -9.88 -10.28 -3.40
C TRP A 134 -10.07 -11.79 -3.43
N ASN A 135 -9.09 -12.52 -3.95
CA ASN A 135 -9.14 -13.99 -4.08
C ASN A 135 -8.87 -14.71 -2.75
N ASP A 136 -8.48 -14.01 -1.69
CA ASP A 136 -8.28 -14.60 -0.37
C ASP A 136 -9.63 -15.00 0.24
N ALA A 137 -9.89 -16.32 0.29
CA ALA A 137 -11.13 -16.89 0.78
C ALA A 137 -11.34 -16.65 2.30
N GLU A 138 -10.25 -16.56 3.07
CA GLU A 138 -10.29 -16.34 4.52
C GLU A 138 -10.55 -14.88 4.89
N ARG A 139 -10.49 -13.98 3.92
CA ARG A 139 -10.71 -12.55 4.16
C ARG A 139 -12.18 -12.25 4.46
N ARG A 140 -12.44 -11.56 5.58
CA ARG A 140 -13.78 -11.14 5.98
C ARG A 140 -14.49 -10.37 4.86
N GLN A 141 -15.80 -10.59 4.72
CA GLN A 141 -16.63 -9.98 3.66
C GLN A 141 -16.48 -8.46 3.58
N SER A 142 -16.51 -7.75 4.72
CA SER A 142 -16.36 -6.28 4.73
C SER A 142 -15.01 -5.82 4.16
N LYS A 143 -13.94 -6.57 4.41
CA LYS A 143 -12.61 -6.30 3.84
C LYS A 143 -12.57 -6.61 2.33
N ARG A 144 -13.27 -7.64 1.87
CA ARG A 144 -13.39 -7.96 0.44
C ARG A 144 -14.17 -6.87 -0.32
N ILE A 145 -15.25 -6.34 0.25
CA ILE A 145 -16.00 -5.21 -0.35
C ILE A 145 -15.09 -3.99 -0.50
N LYS A 146 -14.28 -3.66 0.53
CA LYS A 146 -13.32 -2.57 0.44
C LYS A 146 -12.30 -2.81 -0.69
N VAL A 147 -11.77 -4.02 -0.82
CA VAL A 147 -10.83 -4.39 -1.89
C VAL A 147 -11.47 -4.24 -3.26
N LEU A 148 -12.72 -4.66 -3.42
CA LEU A 148 -13.46 -4.50 -4.67
C LEU A 148 -13.64 -3.02 -5.03
N GLY A 149 -13.97 -2.18 -4.06
CA GLY A 149 -14.02 -0.73 -4.24
C GLY A 149 -12.68 -0.13 -4.66
N ASP A 150 -11.57 -0.59 -4.05
CA ASP A 150 -10.23 -0.15 -4.44
C ASP A 150 -9.89 -0.54 -5.89
N ILE A 151 -10.25 -1.76 -6.34
CA ILE A 151 -10.07 -2.19 -7.74
C ILE A 151 -10.91 -1.31 -8.66
N GLY A 152 -12.17 -1.02 -8.31
CA GLY A 152 -13.04 -0.12 -9.06
C GLY A 152 -12.41 1.26 -9.26
N ARG A 153 -11.91 1.87 -8.18
CA ARG A 153 -11.24 3.19 -8.21
C ARG A 153 -10.01 3.20 -9.12
N LEU A 154 -9.20 2.14 -9.09
CA LEU A 154 -8.04 2.00 -9.97
C LEU A 154 -8.46 1.94 -11.44
N VAL A 155 -9.47 1.14 -11.76
CA VAL A 155 -9.96 0.96 -13.13
C VAL A 155 -10.67 2.22 -13.65
N GLU A 156 -11.38 2.95 -12.80
CA GLU A 156 -11.97 4.25 -13.14
C GLU A 156 -10.91 5.29 -13.50
N ALA A 157 -9.82 5.36 -12.71
CA ALA A 157 -8.70 6.27 -12.97
C ALA A 157 -7.84 5.81 -14.16
N HIS A 158 -7.73 4.49 -14.39
CA HIS A 158 -6.88 3.88 -15.41
C HIS A 158 -7.65 2.81 -16.18
N PRO A 159 -8.48 3.18 -17.17
CA PRO A 159 -9.35 2.24 -17.89
C PRO A 159 -8.64 1.06 -18.60
N SER A 160 -7.35 1.23 -18.93
CA SER A 160 -6.51 0.15 -19.49
C SER A 160 -6.37 -1.06 -18.58
N LEU A 161 -6.51 -0.86 -17.26
CA LEU A 161 -6.47 -1.96 -16.28
C LEU A 161 -7.65 -2.93 -16.42
N TRP A 162 -8.74 -2.51 -17.07
CA TRP A 162 -9.90 -3.36 -17.30
C TRP A 162 -9.53 -4.71 -17.94
N ASP A 163 -8.61 -4.69 -18.89
CA ASP A 163 -8.24 -5.88 -19.63
C ASP A 163 -7.45 -6.88 -18.78
N LEU A 164 -6.84 -6.42 -17.69
CA LEU A 164 -6.10 -7.25 -16.71
C LEU A 164 -7.02 -7.92 -15.68
N LEU A 165 -8.29 -7.51 -15.58
CA LEU A 165 -9.22 -8.08 -14.62
C LEU A 165 -9.65 -9.49 -15.02
N THR A 166 -9.84 -10.35 -14.02
CA THR A 166 -10.45 -11.67 -14.21
C THR A 166 -11.92 -11.53 -14.63
N ALA A 167 -12.47 -12.56 -15.29
CA ALA A 167 -13.88 -12.57 -15.68
C ALA A 167 -14.83 -12.35 -14.49
N VAL A 168 -14.51 -12.92 -13.33
CA VAL A 168 -15.30 -12.75 -12.10
C VAL A 168 -15.30 -11.30 -11.64
N LEU A 169 -14.16 -10.63 -11.62
CA LEU A 169 -14.07 -9.21 -11.26
C LEU A 169 -14.81 -8.31 -12.25
N LYS A 170 -14.74 -8.60 -13.54
CA LYS A 170 -15.48 -7.88 -14.59
C LYS A 170 -17.00 -7.96 -14.42
N GLN A 171 -17.51 -9.01 -13.79
CA GLN A 171 -18.94 -9.13 -13.45
C GLN A 171 -19.34 -8.33 -12.21
N GLN A 172 -18.37 -8.03 -11.33
CA GLN A 172 -18.60 -7.30 -10.08
C GLN A 172 -18.41 -5.78 -10.20
N ILE A 173 -17.72 -5.33 -11.25
CA ILE A 173 -17.36 -3.93 -11.48
C ILE A 173 -17.91 -3.51 -12.83
N GLU A 174 -18.56 -2.35 -12.89
CA GLU A 174 -19.00 -1.78 -14.16
C GLU A 174 -17.79 -1.34 -15.00
N ARG A 175 -17.87 -1.61 -16.31
CA ARG A 175 -16.85 -1.13 -17.23
C ARG A 175 -16.84 0.40 -17.26
N PRO A 176 -15.69 1.07 -17.07
CA PRO A 176 -15.62 2.52 -17.16
C PRO A 176 -16.14 2.98 -18.54
N LYS A 177 -17.02 3.97 -18.54
CA LYS A 177 -17.44 4.61 -19.79
C LYS A 177 -16.20 5.24 -20.42
N LYS A 178 -15.92 4.92 -21.68
CA LYS A 178 -14.88 5.66 -22.43
C LYS A 178 -15.24 7.12 -22.33
N GLY A 179 -14.34 7.92 -21.74
CA GLY A 179 -14.56 9.35 -21.58
C GLY A 179 -15.00 9.96 -22.90
N GLY A 180 -16.21 10.49 -22.91
CA GLY A 180 -16.59 11.44 -23.95
C GLY A 180 -15.75 12.69 -23.74
N ASN A 181 -15.10 13.16 -24.80
CA ASN A 181 -14.46 14.46 -24.86
C ASN A 181 -15.40 15.56 -24.38
#